data_2c04fa9f0918b68d05ce9bffd4b32340
#
_entry.id   2c04fa9f0918b68d05ce9bffd4b32340
#
_cell.length_a   1.000
_cell.length_b   1.000
_cell.length_c   1.000
_cell.angle_alpha   90.00
_cell.angle_beta   90.00
_cell.angle_gamma   90.00
#
_symmetry.space_group_name_H-M   'P 1'
#
loop_
_entity.id
_entity.type
_entity.pdbx_description
1 polymer ?
#
loop_
_entity_poly.entity_id
_entity_poly.type
_entity_poly.pdbx_seq_one_letter_code
_entity_poly.pdbx_strand_id
1 'polypeptide(L)'
;MLMLLLTVAMVHIVALMSPGPDFFFVSQTAVSRSRKEAMMGVLGITCGVMVWAGIALLGLHLIIEKMAWLHTLIMVGGGLYLCWMGYQMLRGALKKEAVSAPAPQVELAKSGRSFLKGLLTNLANPKAIIYFGSVFSLFVGDNVGTTERWGIFALIIIETLAWFTVVASLFALPQMRRGYQRLAKWIDGFAGALFAGFGIHLIISR
;
A
#
# COMPACT_ATOMS: atom_id res chain seq x y z
N MET A 1 0.16 -15.71 24.32
CA MET A 1 -0.60 -14.55 23.79
C MET A 1 0.25 -13.28 23.68
N LEU A 2 0.73 -12.70 24.80
CA LEU A 2 1.48 -11.41 24.75
C LEU A 2 2.71 -11.45 23.81
N MET A 3 3.56 -12.48 23.92
CA MET A 3 4.74 -12.62 23.08
C MET A 3 4.40 -12.72 21.58
N LEU A 4 3.33 -13.46 21.24
CA LEU A 4 2.86 -13.55 19.86
C LEU A 4 2.44 -12.18 19.33
N LEU A 5 1.60 -11.45 20.08
CA LEU A 5 1.17 -10.11 19.70
C LEU A 5 2.34 -9.14 19.55
N LEU A 6 3.31 -9.15 20.47
CA LEU A 6 4.51 -8.31 20.38
C LEU A 6 5.36 -8.66 19.15
N THR A 7 5.53 -9.95 18.86
CA THR A 7 6.29 -10.39 17.68
C THR A 7 5.60 -9.94 16.40
N VAL A 8 4.28 -10.15 16.29
CA VAL A 8 3.50 -9.71 15.13
C VAL A 8 3.57 -8.20 14.99
N ALA A 9 3.40 -7.44 16.10
CA ALA A 9 3.50 -5.99 16.09
C ALA A 9 4.85 -5.50 15.56
N MET A 10 5.94 -6.05 16.09
CA MET A 10 7.31 -5.67 15.65
C MET A 10 7.55 -5.99 14.18
N VAL A 11 7.15 -7.16 13.73
CA VAL A 11 7.32 -7.57 12.33
C VAL A 11 6.46 -6.70 11.41
N HIS A 12 5.21 -6.42 11.82
CA HIS A 12 4.30 -5.61 11.02
C HIS A 12 4.74 -4.14 10.91
N ILE A 13 5.15 -3.52 12.02
CA ILE A 13 5.64 -2.13 11.97
C ILE A 13 6.91 -2.00 11.12
N VAL A 14 7.84 -2.95 11.19
CA VAL A 14 9.03 -2.98 10.31
C VAL A 14 8.60 -3.12 8.85
N ALA A 15 7.62 -3.97 8.56
CA ALA A 15 7.07 -4.08 7.22
C ALA A 15 6.43 -2.76 6.75
N LEU A 16 5.66 -2.07 7.58
CA LEU A 16 5.06 -0.77 7.27
C LEU A 16 6.11 0.32 7.02
N MET A 17 7.18 0.37 7.83
CA MET A 17 8.26 1.36 7.71
C MET A 17 9.08 1.21 6.42
N SER A 18 9.16 0.02 5.87
CA SER A 18 9.84 -0.21 4.60
C SER A 18 9.08 0.49 3.45
N PRO A 19 9.72 1.38 2.67
CA PRO A 19 9.06 2.08 1.57
C PRO A 19 8.47 1.12 0.53
N GLY A 20 7.29 1.42 0.05
CA GLY A 20 6.58 0.63 -0.95
C GLY A 20 5.42 1.41 -1.56
N PRO A 21 4.59 0.78 -2.42
CA PRO A 21 3.48 1.43 -3.11
C PRO A 21 2.57 2.25 -2.20
N ASP A 22 2.17 1.70 -1.06
CA ASP A 22 1.29 2.37 -0.09
C ASP A 22 1.92 3.64 0.49
N PHE A 23 3.21 3.57 0.86
CA PHE A 23 3.94 4.72 1.41
C PHE A 23 4.05 5.85 0.38
N PHE A 24 4.45 5.52 -0.85
CA PHE A 24 4.55 6.52 -1.92
C PHE A 24 3.19 7.11 -2.28
N PHE A 25 2.14 6.30 -2.31
CA PHE A 25 0.78 6.78 -2.57
C PHE A 25 0.32 7.80 -1.52
N VAL A 26 0.46 7.49 -0.22
CA VAL A 26 0.04 8.37 0.87
C VAL A 26 0.87 9.65 0.90
N SER A 27 2.20 9.53 0.87
CA SER A 27 3.10 10.69 0.92
C SER A 27 2.89 11.62 -0.27
N GLN A 28 2.81 11.09 -1.49
CA GLN A 28 2.55 11.87 -2.70
C GLN A 28 1.18 12.55 -2.66
N THR A 29 0.13 11.84 -2.21
CA THR A 29 -1.21 12.41 -2.10
C THR A 29 -1.26 13.55 -1.07
N ALA A 30 -0.60 13.39 0.07
CA ALA A 30 -0.52 14.41 1.12
C ALA A 30 0.17 15.70 0.63
N VAL A 31 1.26 15.52 -0.13
CA VAL A 31 2.04 16.65 -0.68
C VAL A 31 1.32 17.33 -1.83
N SER A 32 0.84 16.55 -2.80
CA SER A 32 0.33 17.09 -4.07
C SER A 32 -1.12 17.55 -4.02
N ARG A 33 -1.91 17.02 -3.09
CA ARG A 33 -3.34 17.29 -2.96
C ARG A 33 -3.68 17.94 -1.62
N SER A 34 -4.06 17.12 -0.64
CA SER A 34 -4.40 17.58 0.70
C SER A 34 -4.27 16.47 1.73
N ARG A 35 -4.15 16.85 3.01
CA ARG A 35 -4.20 15.90 4.13
C ARG A 35 -5.50 15.08 4.11
N LYS A 36 -6.64 15.71 3.79
CA LYS A 36 -7.95 15.04 3.73
C LYS A 36 -7.96 13.94 2.68
N GLU A 37 -7.45 14.22 1.48
CA GLU A 37 -7.35 13.24 0.39
C GLU A 37 -6.38 12.10 0.75
N ALA A 38 -5.25 12.42 1.39
CA ALA A 38 -4.32 11.41 1.88
C ALA A 38 -4.98 10.52 2.94
N MET A 39 -5.73 11.09 3.88
CA MET A 39 -6.47 10.32 4.90
C MET A 39 -7.53 9.40 4.28
N MET A 40 -8.23 9.83 3.23
CA MET A 40 -9.13 8.95 2.48
C MET A 40 -8.37 7.79 1.83
N GLY A 41 -7.17 8.06 1.30
CA GLY A 41 -6.28 7.01 0.79
C GLY A 41 -5.82 6.06 1.89
N VAL A 42 -5.47 6.58 3.06
CA VAL A 42 -5.13 5.76 4.25
C VAL A 42 -6.26 4.81 4.63
N LEU A 43 -7.50 5.30 4.67
CA LEU A 43 -8.67 4.45 4.92
C LEU A 43 -8.82 3.36 3.86
N GLY A 44 -8.59 3.69 2.58
CA GLY A 44 -8.61 2.70 1.49
C GLY A 44 -7.52 1.63 1.66
N ILE A 45 -6.27 2.03 1.96
CA ILE A 45 -5.17 1.11 2.25
C ILE A 45 -5.52 0.21 3.44
N THR A 46 -6.04 0.80 4.53
CA THR A 46 -6.43 0.04 5.73
C THR A 46 -7.50 -0.99 5.41
N CYS A 47 -8.49 -0.65 4.58
CA CYS A 47 -9.48 -1.62 4.10
C CYS A 47 -8.83 -2.74 3.27
N GLY A 48 -7.84 -2.44 2.43
CA GLY A 48 -7.08 -3.46 1.70
C GLY A 48 -6.31 -4.39 2.64
N VAL A 49 -5.68 -3.83 3.67
CA VAL A 49 -5.01 -4.60 4.74
C VAL A 49 -6.01 -5.48 5.50
N MET A 50 -7.23 -4.99 5.80
CA MET A 50 -8.30 -5.80 6.41
C MET A 50 -8.65 -7.00 5.53
N VAL A 51 -8.74 -6.82 4.22
CA VAL A 51 -8.99 -7.91 3.28
C VAL A 51 -7.85 -8.93 3.34
N TRP A 52 -6.59 -8.51 3.20
CA TRP A 52 -5.44 -9.42 3.24
C TRP A 52 -5.29 -10.13 4.58
N ALA A 53 -5.40 -9.41 5.69
CA ALA A 53 -5.34 -9.98 7.03
C ALA A 53 -6.48 -10.96 7.29
N GLY A 54 -7.71 -10.60 6.89
CA GLY A 54 -8.87 -11.48 7.02
C GLY A 54 -8.69 -12.77 6.24
N ILE A 55 -8.25 -12.67 5.01
CA ILE A 55 -7.94 -13.77 4.13
C ILE A 55 -6.86 -14.70 4.74
N ALA A 56 -5.77 -14.12 5.25
CA ALA A 56 -4.69 -14.89 5.87
C ALA A 56 -5.13 -15.59 7.16
N LEU A 57 -5.94 -14.90 7.99
CA LEU A 57 -6.50 -15.46 9.24
C LEU A 57 -7.50 -16.59 9.01
N LEU A 58 -8.20 -16.59 7.88
CA LEU A 58 -9.14 -17.63 7.48
C LEU A 58 -8.47 -18.85 6.82
N GLY A 59 -7.15 -18.85 6.73
CA GLY A 59 -6.40 -19.98 6.17
C GLY A 59 -6.35 -20.00 4.65
N LEU A 60 -6.26 -18.85 4.02
CA LEU A 60 -6.27 -18.71 2.55
C LEU A 60 -5.09 -19.42 1.87
N HIS A 61 -3.97 -19.70 2.56
CA HIS A 61 -2.92 -20.53 1.98
C HIS A 61 -3.49 -21.84 1.44
N LEU A 62 -4.47 -22.45 2.16
CA LEU A 62 -5.16 -23.65 1.72
C LEU A 62 -6.06 -23.42 0.48
N ILE A 63 -6.62 -22.21 0.34
CA ILE A 63 -7.46 -21.86 -0.82
C ILE A 63 -6.58 -21.54 -2.03
N ILE A 64 -5.48 -20.81 -1.84
CA ILE A 64 -4.52 -20.49 -2.92
C ILE A 64 -3.87 -21.77 -3.45
N GLU A 65 -3.48 -22.71 -2.59
CA GLU A 65 -2.95 -24.01 -3.03
C GLU A 65 -3.97 -24.82 -3.86
N LYS A 66 -5.27 -24.70 -3.53
CA LYS A 66 -6.34 -25.40 -4.26
C LYS A 66 -6.87 -24.63 -5.48
N MET A 67 -6.63 -23.32 -5.57
CA MET A 67 -7.17 -22.45 -6.62
C MET A 67 -6.05 -21.63 -7.28
N ALA A 68 -5.11 -22.31 -7.94
CA ALA A 68 -3.96 -21.69 -8.61
C ALA A 68 -4.35 -20.58 -9.61
N TRP A 69 -5.52 -20.69 -10.24
CA TRP A 69 -6.03 -19.66 -11.15
C TRP A 69 -6.33 -18.34 -10.45
N LEU A 70 -6.82 -18.36 -9.19
CA LEU A 70 -7.11 -17.16 -8.40
C LEU A 70 -5.81 -16.44 -8.03
N HIS A 71 -4.78 -17.17 -7.63
CA HIS A 71 -3.44 -16.62 -7.40
C HIS A 71 -2.92 -15.92 -8.66
N THR A 72 -2.97 -16.60 -9.81
CA THR A 72 -2.55 -16.05 -11.10
C THR A 72 -3.33 -14.76 -11.46
N LEU A 73 -4.65 -14.77 -11.26
CA LEU A 73 -5.50 -13.60 -11.52
C LEU A 73 -5.09 -12.38 -10.67
N ILE A 74 -4.84 -12.60 -9.36
CA ILE A 74 -4.41 -11.54 -8.44
C ILE A 74 -3.02 -11.00 -8.84
N MET A 75 -2.08 -11.90 -9.16
CA MET A 75 -0.71 -11.53 -9.53
C MET A 75 -0.68 -10.73 -10.84
N VAL A 76 -1.38 -11.20 -11.86
CA VAL A 76 -1.42 -10.53 -13.18
C VAL A 76 -2.20 -9.21 -13.10
N GLY A 77 -3.38 -9.22 -12.52
CA GLY A 77 -4.21 -8.01 -12.39
C GLY A 77 -3.53 -6.93 -11.55
N GLY A 78 -2.95 -7.31 -10.41
CA GLY A 78 -2.16 -6.43 -9.56
C GLY A 78 -0.91 -5.90 -10.26
N GLY A 79 -0.19 -6.77 -10.97
CA GLY A 79 0.98 -6.40 -11.75
C GLY A 79 0.68 -5.40 -12.85
N LEU A 80 -0.39 -5.61 -13.62
CA LEU A 80 -0.85 -4.67 -14.65
C LEU A 80 -1.24 -3.31 -14.05
N TYR A 81 -1.92 -3.32 -12.89
CA TYR A 81 -2.27 -2.08 -12.19
C TYR A 81 -1.03 -1.30 -11.72
N LEU A 82 -0.03 -1.99 -11.16
CA LEU A 82 1.22 -1.36 -10.75
C LEU A 82 2.02 -0.83 -11.94
N CYS A 83 2.09 -1.57 -13.05
CA CYS A 83 2.71 -1.10 -14.28
C CYS A 83 2.03 0.18 -14.79
N TRP A 84 0.71 0.23 -14.78
CA TRP A 84 -0.05 1.41 -15.16
C TRP A 84 0.23 2.60 -14.24
N MET A 85 0.26 2.40 -12.92
CA MET A 85 0.64 3.44 -11.97
C MET A 85 2.08 3.92 -12.20
N GLY A 86 3.02 3.00 -12.36
CA GLY A 86 4.43 3.30 -12.65
C GLY A 86 4.59 4.12 -13.91
N TYR A 87 3.91 3.74 -14.99
CA TYR A 87 3.87 4.50 -16.24
C TYR A 87 3.35 5.93 -16.05
N GLN A 88 2.25 6.11 -15.30
CA GLN A 88 1.69 7.42 -15.02
C GLN A 88 2.67 8.33 -14.27
N MET A 89 3.38 7.80 -13.28
CA MET A 89 4.38 8.52 -12.51
C MET A 89 5.61 8.88 -13.35
N LEU A 90 6.15 7.93 -14.13
CA LEU A 90 7.27 8.17 -15.05
C LEU A 90 6.91 9.22 -16.10
N ARG A 91 5.73 9.13 -16.69
CA ARG A 91 5.22 10.12 -17.64
C ARG A 91 5.13 11.52 -17.01
N GLY A 92 4.68 11.61 -15.74
CA GLY A 92 4.65 12.87 -14.98
C GLY A 92 6.05 13.43 -14.73
N ALA A 93 7.01 12.58 -14.36
CA ALA A 93 8.40 12.96 -14.12
C ALA A 93 9.13 13.42 -15.40
N LEU A 94 8.79 12.85 -16.57
CA LEU A 94 9.41 13.18 -17.86
C LEU A 94 8.81 14.44 -18.51
N LYS A 95 7.57 14.79 -18.20
CA LYS A 95 6.97 16.02 -18.70
C LYS A 95 7.70 17.21 -18.11
N LYS A 96 8.33 18.00 -18.98
CA LYS A 96 9.16 19.17 -18.70
C LYS A 96 8.33 20.39 -18.28
N GLU A 97 7.08 20.21 -17.88
CA GLU A 97 6.23 21.32 -17.48
C GLU A 97 6.61 21.78 -16.09
N ALA A 98 7.02 23.05 -16.11
CA ALA A 98 7.47 23.84 -14.99
C ALA A 98 6.68 23.58 -13.70
N VAL A 99 7.38 23.77 -12.60
CA VAL A 99 6.95 23.87 -11.20
C VAL A 99 5.76 24.83 -10.97
N SER A 100 5.05 25.26 -12.00
CA SER A 100 3.90 26.19 -11.97
C SER A 100 2.57 25.57 -12.43
N ALA A 101 2.56 24.37 -12.98
CA ALA A 101 1.28 23.70 -13.20
C ALA A 101 0.93 22.92 -11.92
N PRO A 102 -0.26 23.12 -11.31
CA PRO A 102 -0.80 22.14 -10.40
C PRO A 102 -0.71 20.82 -11.16
N ALA A 103 -0.16 19.78 -10.49
CA ALA A 103 -0.20 18.40 -11.01
C ALA A 103 -1.55 18.22 -11.70
N PRO A 104 -1.61 17.60 -12.92
CA PRO A 104 -2.79 17.66 -13.73
C PRO A 104 -3.97 17.50 -12.79
N GLN A 105 -4.74 18.57 -12.66
CA GLN A 105 -6.00 18.54 -11.94
C GLN A 105 -6.85 17.58 -12.76
N VAL A 106 -6.61 16.30 -12.54
CA VAL A 106 -7.70 15.37 -12.65
C VAL A 106 -8.70 15.97 -11.71
N GLU A 107 -9.67 16.65 -12.30
CA GLU A 107 -10.77 17.38 -11.66
C GLU A 107 -11.05 16.76 -10.31
N LEU A 108 -11.11 17.61 -9.30
CA LEU A 108 -11.36 17.28 -7.89
C LEU A 108 -12.25 16.06 -7.77
N ALA A 109 -11.60 14.95 -7.88
CA ALA A 109 -12.27 13.69 -7.76
C ALA A 109 -12.67 13.59 -6.30
N LYS A 110 -13.97 13.65 -6.09
CA LYS A 110 -14.69 13.36 -4.86
C LYS A 110 -13.87 12.44 -3.96
N SER A 111 -13.80 12.74 -2.69
CA SER A 111 -13.07 12.02 -1.62
C SER A 111 -13.08 10.47 -1.77
N GLY A 112 -14.15 9.90 -2.34
CA GLY A 112 -14.25 8.48 -2.67
C GLY A 112 -13.23 7.95 -3.70
N ARG A 113 -12.69 8.78 -4.58
CA ARG A 113 -11.66 8.30 -5.54
C ARG A 113 -10.30 8.09 -4.87
N SER A 114 -9.94 8.89 -3.88
CA SER A 114 -8.69 8.68 -3.12
C SER A 114 -8.78 7.42 -2.25
N PHE A 115 -9.94 7.15 -1.67
CA PHE A 115 -10.20 5.89 -0.98
C PHE A 115 -10.03 4.68 -1.91
N LEU A 116 -10.71 4.68 -3.06
CA LEU A 116 -10.62 3.58 -4.03
C LEU A 116 -9.20 3.38 -4.55
N LYS A 117 -8.48 4.47 -4.83
CA LYS A 117 -7.06 4.39 -5.25
C LYS A 117 -6.19 3.78 -4.16
N GLY A 118 -6.36 4.18 -2.90
CA GLY A 118 -5.63 3.59 -1.78
C GLY A 118 -5.94 2.10 -1.61
N LEU A 119 -7.21 1.72 -1.69
CA LEU A 119 -7.65 0.33 -1.65
C LEU A 119 -7.00 -0.51 -2.77
N LEU A 120 -7.09 -0.05 -4.01
CA LEU A 120 -6.50 -0.75 -5.15
C LEU A 120 -4.97 -0.79 -5.09
N THR A 121 -4.33 0.29 -4.60
CA THR A 121 -2.88 0.30 -4.41
C THR A 121 -2.45 -0.78 -3.43
N ASN A 122 -3.13 -0.93 -2.30
CA ASN A 122 -2.80 -1.96 -1.32
C ASN A 122 -3.14 -3.37 -1.82
N LEU A 123 -4.30 -3.57 -2.42
CA LEU A 123 -4.69 -4.89 -2.97
C LEU A 123 -3.74 -5.37 -4.08
N ALA A 124 -3.19 -4.44 -4.88
CA ALA A 124 -2.19 -4.73 -5.91
C ALA A 124 -0.74 -4.65 -5.39
N ASN A 125 -0.53 -4.35 -4.11
CA ASN A 125 0.81 -4.17 -3.55
C ASN A 125 1.53 -5.51 -3.38
N PRO A 126 2.60 -5.79 -4.16
CA PRO A 126 3.33 -7.07 -4.07
C PRO A 126 3.89 -7.30 -2.67
N LYS A 127 4.28 -6.23 -1.98
CA LYS A 127 4.76 -6.32 -0.61
C LYS A 127 3.66 -6.77 0.35
N ALA A 128 2.42 -6.29 0.20
CA ALA A 128 1.29 -6.76 1.00
C ALA A 128 0.97 -8.23 0.69
N ILE A 129 0.96 -8.61 -0.59
CA ILE A 129 0.72 -10.00 -1.03
C ILE A 129 1.74 -10.94 -0.40
N ILE A 130 3.04 -10.63 -0.51
CA ILE A 130 4.12 -11.45 0.05
C ILE A 130 4.05 -11.46 1.58
N TYR A 131 3.82 -10.29 2.21
CA TYR A 131 3.73 -10.19 3.66
C TYR A 131 2.61 -11.05 4.22
N PHE A 132 1.39 -10.88 3.73
CA PHE A 132 0.22 -11.63 4.23
C PHE A 132 0.20 -13.08 3.77
N GLY A 133 0.69 -13.37 2.57
CA GLY A 133 0.74 -14.73 2.03
C GLY A 133 1.84 -15.62 2.63
N SER A 134 2.92 -15.02 3.14
CA SER A 134 4.08 -15.77 3.63
C SER A 134 4.38 -15.43 5.09
N VAL A 135 4.86 -14.22 5.36
CA VAL A 135 5.37 -13.83 6.69
C VAL A 135 4.27 -13.90 7.75
N PHE A 136 3.14 -13.31 7.45
CA PHE A 136 2.02 -13.28 8.40
C PHE A 136 1.42 -14.66 8.65
N SER A 137 1.34 -15.49 7.62
CA SER A 137 0.84 -16.88 7.74
C SER A 137 1.66 -17.74 8.69
N LEU A 138 2.96 -17.44 8.88
CA LEU A 138 3.80 -18.15 9.85
C LEU A 138 3.36 -17.93 11.31
N PHE A 139 2.74 -16.78 11.60
CA PHE A 139 2.31 -16.42 12.95
C PHE A 139 0.87 -16.82 13.26
N VAL A 140 0.11 -17.26 12.26
CA VAL A 140 -1.33 -17.54 12.37
C VAL A 140 -1.64 -19.01 12.02
N GLY A 141 -0.76 -19.92 12.46
CA GLY A 141 -0.97 -21.36 12.28
C GLY A 141 -2.16 -21.92 13.06
N ASP A 142 -2.40 -23.22 12.95
CA ASP A 142 -3.56 -23.92 13.52
C ASP A 142 -3.67 -23.85 15.05
N ASN A 143 -2.55 -23.55 15.72
CA ASN A 143 -2.46 -23.43 17.18
C ASN A 143 -2.91 -22.07 17.74
N VAL A 144 -3.31 -21.11 16.89
CA VAL A 144 -3.75 -19.78 17.32
C VAL A 144 -5.27 -19.77 17.50
N GLY A 145 -5.71 -19.51 18.73
CA GLY A 145 -7.13 -19.47 19.08
C GLY A 145 -7.89 -18.31 18.41
N THR A 146 -9.21 -18.41 18.38
CA THR A 146 -10.08 -17.41 17.73
C THR A 146 -9.91 -16.02 18.35
N THR A 147 -9.81 -15.91 19.66
CA THR A 147 -9.60 -14.63 20.36
C THR A 147 -8.26 -13.99 19.98
N GLU A 148 -7.22 -14.80 19.84
CA GLU A 148 -5.89 -14.35 19.43
C GLU A 148 -5.90 -13.86 17.98
N ARG A 149 -6.59 -14.56 17.08
CA ARG A 149 -6.76 -14.15 15.67
C ARG A 149 -7.42 -12.77 15.57
N TRP A 150 -8.50 -12.52 16.34
CA TRP A 150 -9.14 -11.20 16.38
C TRP A 150 -8.24 -10.12 16.98
N GLY A 151 -7.46 -10.47 18.02
CA GLY A 151 -6.46 -9.56 18.59
C GLY A 151 -5.38 -9.16 17.59
N ILE A 152 -4.84 -10.10 16.84
CA ILE A 152 -3.87 -9.86 15.76
C ILE A 152 -4.50 -9.01 14.66
N PHE A 153 -5.73 -9.32 14.24
CA PHE A 153 -6.44 -8.55 13.23
C PHE A 153 -6.59 -7.07 13.63
N ALA A 154 -7.09 -6.83 14.85
CA ALA A 154 -7.25 -5.48 15.37
C ALA A 154 -5.89 -4.73 15.48
N LEU A 155 -4.85 -5.40 15.97
CA LEU A 155 -3.50 -4.86 16.07
C LEU A 155 -2.98 -4.36 14.72
N ILE A 156 -3.05 -5.18 13.69
CA ILE A 156 -2.58 -4.86 12.33
C ILE A 156 -3.33 -3.65 11.75
N ILE A 157 -4.65 -3.60 11.94
CA ILE A 157 -5.46 -2.48 11.48
C ILE A 157 -5.07 -1.19 12.18
N ILE A 158 -4.91 -1.23 13.51
CA ILE A 158 -4.53 -0.07 14.31
C ILE A 158 -3.15 0.43 13.93
N GLU A 159 -2.17 -0.45 13.79
CA GLU A 159 -0.81 -0.09 13.40
C GLU A 159 -0.77 0.52 11.98
N THR A 160 -1.46 -0.09 11.03
CA THR A 160 -1.56 0.43 9.66
C THR A 160 -2.17 1.83 9.64
N LEU A 161 -3.30 1.99 10.32
CA LEU A 161 -4.00 3.28 10.40
C LEU A 161 -3.13 4.34 11.09
N ALA A 162 -2.51 3.99 12.21
CA ALA A 162 -1.64 4.90 12.96
C ALA A 162 -0.42 5.32 12.11
N TRP A 163 0.30 4.37 11.54
CA TRP A 163 1.48 4.63 10.72
C TRP A 163 1.18 5.54 9.54
N PHE A 164 0.20 5.20 8.71
CA PHE A 164 -0.11 6.01 7.54
C PHE A 164 -0.78 7.33 7.87
N THR A 165 -1.46 7.45 9.02
CA THR A 165 -1.93 8.75 9.53
C THR A 165 -0.75 9.66 9.89
N VAL A 166 0.30 9.13 10.51
CA VAL A 166 1.55 9.86 10.78
C VAL A 166 2.19 10.29 9.45
N VAL A 167 2.35 9.38 8.50
CA VAL A 167 2.90 9.68 7.16
C VAL A 167 2.08 10.79 6.48
N ALA A 168 0.75 10.64 6.40
CA ALA A 168 -0.13 11.63 5.79
C ALA A 168 -0.01 13.01 6.46
N SER A 169 0.13 13.04 7.79
CA SER A 169 0.23 14.28 8.57
C SER A 169 1.58 14.96 8.37
N LEU A 170 2.68 14.21 8.42
CA LEU A 170 4.04 14.74 8.23
C LEU A 170 4.21 15.31 6.82
N PHE A 171 3.81 14.55 5.80
CA PHE A 171 3.96 14.98 4.41
C PHE A 171 2.98 16.09 3.99
N ALA A 172 1.93 16.36 4.78
CA ALA A 172 1.07 17.52 4.59
C ALA A 172 1.67 18.83 5.13
N LEU A 173 2.78 18.80 5.89
CA LEU A 173 3.44 19.99 6.43
C LEU A 173 4.05 20.83 5.31
N PRO A 174 3.98 22.20 5.40
CA PRO A 174 4.49 23.07 4.36
C PRO A 174 5.98 22.90 4.06
N GLN A 175 6.80 22.56 5.07
CA GLN A 175 8.23 22.30 4.90
C GLN A 175 8.49 21.04 4.08
N MET A 176 7.78 19.93 4.40
CA MET A 176 7.87 18.68 3.66
C MET A 176 7.36 18.86 2.23
N ARG A 177 6.28 19.62 2.04
CA ARG A 177 5.74 19.94 0.74
C ARG A 177 6.74 20.70 -0.14
N ARG A 178 7.43 21.73 0.41
CA ARG A 178 8.48 22.48 -0.32
C ARG A 178 9.66 21.57 -0.69
N GLY A 179 10.12 20.75 0.24
CA GLY A 179 11.19 19.79 -0.01
C GLY A 179 10.80 18.80 -1.10
N TYR A 180 9.60 18.24 -1.02
CA TYR A 180 9.07 17.32 -2.03
C TYR A 180 8.98 17.99 -3.41
N GLN A 181 8.45 19.21 -3.51
CA GLN A 181 8.31 19.93 -4.79
C GLN A 181 9.66 20.12 -5.49
N ARG A 182 10.75 20.33 -4.73
CA ARG A 182 12.10 20.42 -5.30
C ARG A 182 12.61 19.09 -5.85
N LEU A 183 12.23 17.99 -5.22
CA LEU A 183 12.68 16.64 -5.54
C LEU A 183 11.62 15.81 -6.29
N ALA A 184 10.44 16.38 -6.53
CA ALA A 184 9.26 15.66 -7.05
C ALA A 184 9.59 14.82 -8.29
N LYS A 185 10.30 15.42 -9.26
CA LYS A 185 10.70 14.72 -10.48
C LYS A 185 11.51 13.46 -10.21
N TRP A 186 12.43 13.52 -9.26
CA TRP A 186 13.28 12.38 -8.90
C TRP A 186 12.51 11.34 -8.10
N ILE A 187 11.68 11.79 -7.15
CA ILE A 187 10.85 10.92 -6.31
C ILE A 187 9.82 10.20 -7.17
N ASP A 188 9.12 10.91 -8.05
CA ASP A 188 8.12 10.34 -8.94
C ASP A 188 8.74 9.41 -9.98
N GLY A 189 9.92 9.77 -10.51
CA GLY A 189 10.69 8.92 -11.41
C GLY A 189 11.12 7.62 -10.74
N PHE A 190 11.68 7.70 -9.53
CA PHE A 190 12.11 6.54 -8.75
C PHE A 190 10.92 5.65 -8.35
N ALA A 191 9.85 6.26 -7.79
CA ALA A 191 8.65 5.53 -7.41
C ALA A 191 7.96 4.89 -8.62
N GLY A 192 7.90 5.61 -9.74
CA GLY A 192 7.36 5.08 -11.00
C GLY A 192 8.15 3.88 -11.53
N ALA A 193 9.49 3.95 -11.48
CA ALA A 193 10.35 2.82 -11.85
C ALA A 193 10.16 1.61 -10.92
N LEU A 194 10.05 1.85 -9.60
CA LEU A 194 9.76 0.79 -8.62
C LEU A 194 8.40 0.13 -8.89
N PHE A 195 7.36 0.91 -9.14
CA PHE A 195 6.01 0.37 -9.39
C PHE A 195 5.99 -0.44 -10.69
N ALA A 196 6.61 0.07 -11.76
CA ALA A 196 6.73 -0.67 -13.01
C ALA A 196 7.53 -1.97 -12.82
N GLY A 197 8.68 -1.91 -12.13
CA GLY A 197 9.51 -3.07 -11.83
C GLY A 197 8.77 -4.12 -10.99
N PHE A 198 8.07 -3.72 -9.94
CA PHE A 198 7.25 -4.64 -9.14
C PHE A 198 6.08 -5.22 -9.95
N GLY A 199 5.43 -4.41 -10.77
CA GLY A 199 4.35 -4.89 -11.64
C GLY A 199 4.83 -5.95 -12.62
N ILE A 200 5.95 -5.73 -13.27
CA ILE A 200 6.59 -6.70 -14.20
C ILE A 200 6.98 -7.96 -13.41
N HIS A 201 7.63 -7.80 -12.26
CA HIS A 201 8.03 -8.94 -11.42
C HIS A 201 6.82 -9.80 -11.04
N LEU A 202 5.70 -9.19 -10.62
CA LEU A 202 4.48 -9.90 -10.28
C LEU A 202 3.92 -10.72 -11.46
N ILE A 203 3.97 -10.15 -12.67
CA ILE A 203 3.46 -10.83 -13.88
C ILE A 203 4.33 -12.02 -14.27
N ILE A 204 5.66 -11.90 -14.10
CA ILE A 204 6.62 -12.94 -14.51
C ILE A 204 6.75 -14.04 -13.47
N SER A 205 6.63 -13.73 -12.18
CA SER A 205 6.84 -14.68 -11.07
C SER A 205 5.64 -15.56 -10.74
N ARG A 206 4.63 -15.62 -11.60
CA ARG A 206 3.43 -16.44 -11.49
C ARG A 206 3.71 -17.94 -11.70
#